data_22b358161a633a61944c95cf72920214
#
_entry.id   22b358161a633a61944c95cf72920214
#
_cell.length_a   1.000
_cell.length_b   1.000
_cell.length_c   1.000
_cell.angle_alpha   90.00
_cell.angle_beta   90.00
_cell.angle_gamma   90.00
#
_symmetry.space_group_name_H-M   'P 1'
#
loop_
_entity.id
_entity.type
_entity.pdbx_description
1 polymer ?
#
loop_
_entity_poly.entity_id
_entity_poly.type
_entity_poly.pdbx_seq_one_letter_code
_entity_poly.pdbx_strand_id
1 'polypeptide(L)'
;MKKSKREYSRVPVSWPVTMHTGKKLLVGEIKDISVSGALIRCEELPSPEETLELSIEVAELSYVFAVVENVRFNVDDSQGESIAYELAVRFKDMTEDERKVLYNAIEQEVMKKN
;
A
#
# COMPACT_ATOMS: atom_id res chain seq x y z
N MET A 1 -5.50 -24.60 12.00
CA MET A 1 -5.61 -24.14 12.03
C MET A 1 -5.82 -22.93 11.89
N LYS A 2 -6.04 -22.28 11.92
CA LYS A 2 -6.31 -21.21 11.85
C LYS A 2 -5.37 -20.20 11.84
N LYS A 3 -4.32 -20.28 11.88
CA LYS A 3 -3.42 -19.40 11.85
C LYS A 3 -3.26 -18.80 10.58
N SER A 4 -3.49 -19.37 9.52
CA SER A 4 -3.31 -18.78 8.24
C SER A 4 -4.17 -17.56 8.04
N LYS A 5 -5.33 -17.49 8.71
CA LYS A 5 -6.12 -16.37 8.64
C LYS A 5 -5.44 -15.17 9.13
N ARG A 6 -4.70 -15.27 10.18
CA ARG A 6 -4.02 -14.17 10.75
C ARG A 6 -2.96 -13.63 9.84
N GLU A 7 -2.33 -14.46 9.03
CA GLU A 7 -1.29 -14.00 8.15
C GLU A 7 -1.77 -13.04 7.10
N TYR A 8 -3.07 -13.05 6.81
CA TYR A 8 -3.60 -12.18 5.79
C TYR A 8 -4.35 -11.00 6.36
N SER A 9 -4.29 -10.83 7.66
CA SER A 9 -4.95 -9.71 8.30
C SER A 9 -4.31 -8.42 7.87
N ARG A 10 -5.11 -7.40 7.72
CA ARG A 10 -4.60 -6.10 7.38
C ARG A 10 -4.23 -5.36 8.63
N VAL A 11 -3.16 -4.62 8.55
CA VAL A 11 -2.62 -3.86 9.67
C VAL A 11 -2.75 -2.38 9.32
N PRO A 12 -3.40 -1.58 10.16
CA PRO A 12 -3.48 -0.14 9.89
C PRO A 12 -2.10 0.50 10.00
N VAL A 13 -1.78 1.33 9.06
CA VAL A 13 -0.50 2.03 9.06
C VAL A 13 -0.75 3.43 8.51
N SER A 14 0.30 4.22 8.45
CA SER A 14 0.25 5.53 7.84
C SER A 14 1.60 5.72 7.18
N TRP A 15 1.78 5.06 6.06
CA TRP A 15 3.07 5.04 5.37
C TRP A 15 2.98 5.84 4.07
N PRO A 16 3.89 6.77 3.85
CA PRO A 16 3.90 7.49 2.57
C PRO A 16 4.18 6.55 1.42
N VAL A 17 3.56 6.78 0.30
CA VAL A 17 3.80 5.97 -0.88
C VAL A 17 3.82 6.86 -2.11
N THR A 18 4.72 6.56 -3.02
CA THR A 18 4.74 7.19 -4.33
C THR A 18 4.36 6.14 -5.35
N MET A 19 3.45 6.51 -6.23
CA MET A 19 2.96 5.62 -7.26
C MET A 19 3.54 6.09 -8.58
N HIS A 20 4.30 5.22 -9.24
CA HIS A 20 4.94 5.55 -10.50
C HIS A 20 4.14 4.91 -11.63
N THR A 21 3.60 5.72 -12.49
CA THR A 21 2.95 5.22 -13.70
C THR A 21 3.92 5.47 -14.84
N GLY A 22 3.53 5.12 -16.01
CA GLY A 22 4.40 5.36 -17.15
C GLY A 22 4.69 6.81 -17.39
N LYS A 23 3.83 7.71 -16.91
CA LYS A 23 3.97 9.12 -17.19
C LYS A 23 4.01 10.04 -16.00
N LYS A 24 3.58 9.56 -14.86
CA LYS A 24 3.41 10.42 -13.70
C LYS A 24 3.92 9.83 -12.43
N LEU A 25 4.19 10.69 -11.49
CA LEU A 25 4.43 10.33 -10.13
C LEU A 25 3.25 10.84 -9.33
N LEU A 26 2.57 9.95 -8.64
CA LEU A 26 1.44 10.34 -7.80
C LEU A 26 1.79 9.98 -6.37
N VAL A 27 1.35 10.78 -5.43
CA VAL A 27 1.66 10.51 -4.02
C VAL A 27 0.40 10.09 -3.31
N GLY A 28 0.58 9.33 -2.26
CA GLY A 28 -0.54 8.86 -1.47
C GLY A 28 -0.05 8.39 -0.12
N GLU A 29 -0.94 7.75 0.59
CA GLU A 29 -0.64 7.23 1.91
C GLU A 29 -1.25 5.85 2.02
N ILE A 30 -0.47 4.88 2.47
CA ILE A 30 -1.00 3.54 2.71
C ILE A 30 -1.72 3.58 4.03
N LYS A 31 -2.98 3.21 4.03
CA LYS A 31 -3.81 3.23 5.22
C LYS A 31 -3.86 1.89 5.92
N ASP A 32 -3.75 0.81 5.17
CA ASP A 32 -3.58 -0.51 5.77
C ASP A 32 -2.85 -1.38 4.79
N ILE A 33 -2.23 -2.40 5.30
CA ILE A 33 -1.38 -3.25 4.49
C ILE A 33 -1.41 -4.68 5.00
N SER A 34 -1.24 -5.61 4.08
CA SER A 34 -1.07 -7.00 4.42
C SER A 34 0.03 -7.55 3.53
N VAL A 35 0.34 -8.84 3.65
CA VAL A 35 1.38 -9.41 2.80
C VAL A 35 0.93 -9.50 1.34
N SER A 36 -0.36 -9.40 1.06
CA SER A 36 -0.85 -9.55 -0.30
C SER A 36 -1.22 -8.24 -0.98
N GLY A 37 -1.38 -7.17 -0.23
CA GLY A 37 -1.79 -5.92 -0.86
C GLY A 37 -1.94 -4.80 0.12
N ALA A 38 -2.45 -3.67 -0.36
CA ALA A 38 -2.54 -2.46 0.44
C ALA A 38 -3.73 -1.62 0.02
N LEU A 39 -4.15 -0.76 0.92
CA LEU A 39 -5.17 0.23 0.63
C LEU A 39 -4.47 1.59 0.65
N ILE A 40 -4.56 2.31 -0.44
CA ILE A 40 -3.86 3.58 -0.61
C ILE A 40 -4.88 4.70 -0.70
N ARG A 41 -4.67 5.75 0.07
CA ARG A 41 -5.49 6.94 -0.04
C ARG A 41 -4.72 7.94 -0.87
N CYS A 42 -5.35 8.48 -1.89
CA CYS A 42 -4.69 9.41 -2.80
C CYS A 42 -5.70 10.41 -3.34
N GLU A 43 -5.20 11.51 -3.87
CA GLU A 43 -6.06 12.55 -4.40
C GLU A 43 -6.22 12.46 -5.90
N GLU A 44 -5.39 11.67 -6.54
CA GLU A 44 -5.46 11.49 -7.97
C GLU A 44 -5.27 10.01 -8.28
N LEU A 45 -6.14 9.45 -9.08
CA LEU A 45 -6.07 8.03 -9.42
C LEU A 45 -5.16 7.81 -10.63
N PRO A 46 -4.39 6.72 -10.61
CA PRO A 46 -3.64 6.35 -11.81
C PRO A 46 -4.60 5.77 -12.84
N SER A 47 -4.15 5.73 -14.07
CA SER A 47 -4.93 5.12 -15.12
C SER A 47 -5.06 3.62 -14.85
N PRO A 48 -6.25 3.05 -14.98
CA PRO A 48 -6.43 1.64 -14.64
C PRO A 48 -5.68 0.67 -15.54
N GLU A 49 -5.33 1.10 -16.72
CA GLU A 49 -4.63 0.21 -17.63
C GLU A 49 -3.14 0.15 -17.40
N GLU A 50 -2.60 1.05 -16.61
CA GLU A 50 -1.15 1.12 -16.47
C GLU A 50 -0.65 0.24 -15.36
N THR A 51 0.52 -0.34 -15.60
CA THR A 51 1.21 -1.03 -14.55
C THR A 51 1.68 0.01 -13.54
N LEU A 52 1.50 -0.29 -12.30
CA LEU A 52 1.79 0.64 -11.25
C LEU A 52 2.94 0.14 -10.41
N GLU A 53 3.93 0.98 -10.20
CA GLU A 53 5.05 0.65 -9.34
C GLU A 53 4.96 1.52 -8.10
N LEU A 54 5.14 0.92 -6.95
CA LEU A 54 5.07 1.63 -5.68
C LEU A 54 6.44 1.74 -5.06
N SER A 55 6.65 2.89 -4.43
CA SER A 55 7.79 3.12 -3.58
C SER A 55 7.19 3.43 -2.22
N ILE A 56 7.27 2.52 -1.29
CA ILE A 56 6.61 2.63 0.01
C ILE A 56 7.65 2.95 1.07
N GLU A 57 7.43 4.02 1.80
CA GLU A 57 8.35 4.38 2.88
C GLU A 57 7.85 3.69 4.13
N VAL A 58 8.45 2.56 4.48
CA VAL A 58 8.00 1.75 5.61
C VAL A 58 8.62 2.20 6.93
N ALA A 59 9.72 2.95 6.84
CA ALA A 59 10.35 3.54 8.01
C ALA A 59 11.23 4.64 7.48
N GLU A 60 11.73 5.48 8.36
CA GLU A 60 12.58 6.57 7.95
C GLU A 60 13.73 6.05 7.11
N LEU A 61 13.86 6.54 5.90
CA LEU A 61 14.91 6.16 4.96
C LEU A 61 14.90 4.67 4.59
N SER A 62 13.76 4.04 4.75
CA SER A 62 13.66 2.63 4.39
C SER A 62 12.47 2.47 3.45
N TYR A 63 12.73 2.00 2.25
CA TYR A 63 11.72 1.90 1.20
C TYR A 63 11.55 0.50 0.69
N VAL A 64 10.33 0.18 0.28
CA VAL A 64 10.03 -1.08 -0.37
C VAL A 64 9.48 -0.75 -1.74
N PHE A 65 9.99 -1.42 -2.77
CA PHE A 65 9.52 -1.23 -4.13
C PHE A 65 8.74 -2.46 -4.57
N ALA A 66 7.60 -2.23 -5.17
CA ALA A 66 6.74 -3.32 -5.59
C ALA A 66 5.97 -2.94 -6.84
N VAL A 67 5.70 -3.93 -7.67
CA VAL A 67 4.80 -3.76 -8.80
C VAL A 67 3.45 -4.28 -8.34
N VAL A 68 2.40 -3.52 -8.59
CA VAL A 68 1.07 -3.87 -8.12
C VAL A 68 0.07 -3.78 -9.24
N GLU A 69 -1.08 -4.39 -9.02
CA GLU A 69 -2.20 -4.22 -9.92
C GLU A 69 -3.36 -3.67 -9.13
N ASN A 70 -4.15 -2.84 -9.78
CA ASN A 70 -5.32 -2.25 -9.18
C ASN A 70 -6.42 -3.27 -9.07
N VAL A 71 -7.07 -3.32 -7.91
CA VAL A 71 -8.20 -4.21 -7.73
C VAL A 71 -9.50 -3.42 -7.86
N ARG A 72 -9.57 -2.31 -7.14
CA ARG A 72 -10.74 -1.45 -7.20
C ARG A 72 -10.44 -0.14 -6.52
N PHE A 73 -11.33 0.83 -6.71
CA PHE A 73 -11.19 2.07 -5.97
C PHE A 73 -12.56 2.54 -5.51
N ASN A 74 -12.55 3.38 -4.48
CA ASN A 74 -13.76 4.02 -3.98
C ASN A 74 -13.46 5.49 -3.79
N VAL A 75 -14.51 6.30 -3.86
CA VAL A 75 -14.37 7.71 -3.56
C VAL A 75 -14.53 7.88 -2.06
N ASP A 76 -13.66 8.67 -1.48
CA ASP A 76 -13.72 8.96 -0.05
C ASP A 76 -13.95 10.45 0.10
N ASP A 77 -15.18 10.83 0.42
CA ASP A 77 -15.51 12.23 0.61
C ASP A 77 -15.72 12.58 2.07
N SER A 78 -15.20 11.74 2.96
CA SER A 78 -15.38 11.96 4.39
C SER A 78 -14.69 13.20 4.90
N GLN A 79 -13.77 13.75 4.12
CA GLN A 79 -13.05 14.94 4.53
C GLN A 79 -13.76 16.23 4.15
N GLY A 80 -14.99 16.15 3.69
CA GLY A 80 -15.76 17.35 3.39
C GLY A 80 -15.38 17.96 2.06
N GLU A 81 -14.67 19.06 2.09
CA GLU A 81 -14.37 19.79 0.88
C GLU A 81 -13.43 19.08 -0.08
N SER A 82 -12.60 18.22 0.44
CA SER A 82 -11.63 17.54 -0.40
C SER A 82 -12.13 16.19 -0.78
N ILE A 83 -11.88 15.80 -2.00
CA ILE A 83 -12.22 14.48 -2.47
C ILE A 83 -10.94 13.68 -2.55
N ALA A 84 -10.96 12.50 -2.02
CA ALA A 84 -9.85 11.59 -2.11
C ALA A 84 -10.38 10.24 -2.57
N TYR A 85 -9.48 9.37 -2.93
CA TYR A 85 -9.83 8.04 -3.39
C TYR A 85 -9.11 7.02 -2.53
N GLU A 86 -9.73 5.86 -2.37
CA GLU A 86 -9.10 4.74 -1.74
C GLU A 86 -8.89 3.69 -2.81
N LEU A 87 -7.64 3.37 -3.04
CA LEU A 87 -7.25 2.45 -4.10
C LEU A 87 -6.75 1.17 -3.48
N ALA A 88 -7.43 0.07 -3.78
CA ALA A 88 -6.99 -1.23 -3.30
C ALA A 88 -6.09 -1.85 -4.34
N VAL A 89 -4.90 -2.26 -3.94
CA VAL A 89 -3.93 -2.85 -4.85
C VAL A 89 -3.49 -4.19 -4.33
N ARG A 90 -3.05 -5.05 -5.24
CA ARG A 90 -2.52 -6.35 -4.91
C ARG A 90 -1.06 -6.37 -5.36
N PHE A 91 -0.17 -6.87 -4.51
CA PHE A 91 1.22 -6.97 -4.87
C PHE A 91 1.37 -8.05 -5.93
N LYS A 92 1.98 -7.68 -7.03
CA LYS A 92 2.15 -8.57 -8.14
C LYS A 92 3.57 -9.07 -8.26
N ASP A 93 4.53 -8.20 -7.99
CA ASP A 93 5.92 -8.57 -8.11
C ASP A 93 6.76 -7.78 -7.12
N MET A 94 7.70 -8.45 -6.51
CA MET A 94 8.54 -7.85 -5.50
C MET A 94 9.74 -8.76 -5.34
N THR A 95 10.93 -8.20 -5.19
CA THR A 95 12.10 -9.05 -4.98
C THR A 95 12.02 -9.68 -3.60
N GLU A 96 12.80 -10.71 -3.42
CA GLU A 96 12.86 -11.40 -2.16
C GLU A 96 13.32 -10.47 -1.04
N ASP A 97 14.30 -9.63 -1.32
CA ASP A 97 14.78 -8.69 -0.32
C ASP A 97 13.73 -7.66 0.05
N GLU A 98 13.00 -7.16 -0.93
CA GLU A 98 11.93 -6.21 -0.67
C GLU A 98 10.85 -6.85 0.16
N ARG A 99 10.55 -8.10 -0.11
CA ARG A 99 9.53 -8.83 0.61
C ARG A 99 9.90 -8.98 2.08
N LYS A 100 11.17 -9.24 2.35
CA LYS A 100 11.62 -9.37 3.72
C LYS A 100 11.51 -8.06 4.49
N VAL A 101 11.87 -6.97 3.83
CA VAL A 101 11.77 -5.66 4.45
C VAL A 101 10.31 -5.35 4.75
N LEU A 102 9.42 -5.65 3.82
CA LEU A 102 8.01 -5.39 4.02
C LEU A 102 7.46 -6.21 5.18
N TYR A 103 7.77 -7.49 5.22
CA TYR A 103 7.25 -8.37 6.26
C TYR A 103 7.74 -7.92 7.64
N ASN A 104 9.00 -7.53 7.74
CA ASN A 104 9.52 -7.02 8.99
C ASN A 104 8.80 -5.74 9.41
N ALA A 105 8.55 -4.87 8.46
CA ALA A 105 7.88 -3.61 8.77
C ALA A 105 6.45 -3.85 9.25
N ILE A 106 5.75 -4.79 8.63
CA ILE A 106 4.40 -5.12 9.04
C ILE A 106 4.43 -5.70 10.46
N GLU A 107 5.38 -6.58 10.72
CA GLU A 107 5.48 -7.19 12.02
C GLU A 107 5.77 -6.17 13.10
N GLN A 108 6.61 -5.19 12.81
CA GLN A 108 6.89 -4.12 13.74
C GLN A 108 5.62 -3.34 14.07
N GLU A 109 4.77 -3.13 13.09
CA GLU A 109 3.53 -2.40 13.33
C GLU A 109 2.59 -3.20 14.21
N VAL A 110 2.53 -4.50 14.00
CA VAL A 110 1.70 -5.36 14.83
C VAL A 110 2.18 -5.32 16.26
N MET A 111 3.49 -5.38 16.46
CA MET A 111 4.05 -5.37 17.79
C MET A 111 3.84 -4.05 18.51
N LYS A 112 3.83 -2.96 17.79
CA LYS A 112 3.58 -1.68 18.40
C LYS A 112 2.20 -1.58 19.01
N LYS A 113 1.25 -2.32 18.48
CA LYS A 113 -0.11 -2.22 18.94
C LYS A 113 -0.42 -3.09 20.14
N ASN A 114 0.51 -3.87 20.55
CA ASN A 114 0.34 -4.68 21.73
C ASN A 114 1.00 -4.05 22.98
#